data_54e270ca98c650910177641af41d9022
#
_entry.id   54e270ca98c650910177641af41d9022
#
_cell.length_a   1.000
_cell.length_b   1.000
_cell.length_c   1.000
_cell.angle_alpha   90.00
_cell.angle_beta   90.00
_cell.angle_gamma   90.00
#
_symmetry.space_group_name_H-M   'P 1'
#
loop_
_entity.id
_entity.type
_entity.pdbx_description
1 polymer ?
#
loop_
_entity_poly.entity_id
_entity_poly.type
_entity_poly.pdbx_seq_one_letter_code
_entity_poly.pdbx_strand_id
1 'polypeptide(L)'
;MERHKLQYEVLNHHNPNGETGQHWEVEVHASPEELQTFTEMGYLVREGLFQGEALQKLRDALDRLEEREWEKRDNAIAGKKGWGFIPRHLMDKDEVFLDLLKFQPTLSIARAMMGPLVRLRGLSARITYPGDGREHQTPWHQHMRVISNPIPPWFSRPHCIDCLIYLDDLNEDTGAVAVVPGSHDWLDKASPTIHEPVEGEVHLQVKAGSGVLIHGNLWHRGLPTLNAKRRMLILSYTPTWLRKSPHGGAQPKDGLTHAFLEDADLEERMLLGVGGYS
;
A
#
# COMPACT_ATOMS: atom_id res chain seq x y z
N MET A 1 -19.82 5.88 -5.73
CA MET A 1 -18.98 5.97 -4.53
C MET A 1 -19.29 7.29 -3.87
N GLU A 2 -19.68 7.26 -2.61
CA GLU A 2 -19.96 8.46 -1.83
C GLU A 2 -18.68 9.27 -1.65
N ARG A 3 -18.78 10.60 -1.61
CA ARG A 3 -17.65 11.50 -1.49
C ARG A 3 -18.01 12.61 -0.50
N HIS A 4 -17.04 13.01 0.30
CA HIS A 4 -17.16 14.16 1.18
C HIS A 4 -15.85 14.93 1.20
N LYS A 5 -15.90 16.16 1.69
CA LYS A 5 -14.73 17.03 1.74
C LYS A 5 -14.23 17.15 3.16
N LEU A 6 -12.93 16.99 3.34
CA LEU A 6 -12.23 17.31 4.57
C LEU A 6 -11.34 18.53 4.34
N GLN A 7 -11.39 19.45 5.28
CA GLN A 7 -10.56 20.66 5.26
C GLN A 7 -9.47 20.54 6.31
N TYR A 8 -8.25 20.87 5.93
CA TYR A 8 -7.10 20.86 6.80
C TYR A 8 -6.40 22.22 6.73
N GLU A 9 -5.93 22.68 7.87
CA GLU A 9 -5.00 23.78 7.96
C GLU A 9 -3.63 23.23 8.38
N VAL A 10 -2.63 23.42 7.54
CA VAL A 10 -1.25 23.03 7.83
C VAL A 10 -0.50 24.27 8.30
N LEU A 11 -0.26 24.37 9.60
CA LEU A 11 0.38 25.51 10.22
C LEU A 11 1.90 25.42 10.09
N ASN A 12 2.50 26.49 9.56
CA ASN A 12 3.95 26.67 9.60
C ASN A 12 4.33 27.62 10.73
N HIS A 13 4.64 27.05 11.89
CA HIS A 13 5.00 27.83 13.09
C HIS A 13 6.34 28.57 13.00
N HIS A 14 7.12 28.30 11.96
CA HIS A 14 8.44 28.90 11.77
C HIS A 14 8.46 30.00 10.70
N ASN A 15 7.30 30.38 10.17
CA ASN A 15 7.25 31.46 9.19
C ASN A 15 7.32 32.82 9.90
N PRO A 16 8.45 33.56 9.83
CA PRO A 16 8.59 34.86 10.51
C PRO A 16 7.71 35.96 9.91
N ASN A 17 7.16 35.75 8.72
CA ASN A 17 6.32 36.72 8.00
C ASN A 17 4.84 36.62 8.35
N GLY A 18 4.45 35.72 9.26
CA GLY A 18 3.08 35.59 9.75
C GLY A 18 2.09 35.02 8.71
N GLU A 19 2.53 34.46 7.62
CA GLU A 19 1.69 33.69 6.72
C GLU A 19 1.21 32.44 7.47
N THR A 20 -0.05 32.44 7.79
CA THR A 20 -0.71 31.37 8.53
C THR A 20 -1.02 30.24 7.55
N GLY A 21 -0.29 29.17 7.60
CA GLY A 21 -0.67 27.87 7.13
C GLY A 21 -1.16 27.72 5.67
N GLN A 22 -1.03 26.54 5.14
CA GLN A 22 -1.64 26.15 3.87
C GLN A 22 -2.98 25.48 4.15
N HIS A 23 -4.01 25.90 3.42
CA HIS A 23 -5.31 25.24 3.45
C HIS A 23 -5.35 24.12 2.41
N TRP A 24 -5.68 22.92 2.88
CA TRP A 24 -5.84 21.75 2.03
C TRP A 24 -7.28 21.28 2.07
N GLU A 25 -7.87 21.10 0.91
CA GLU A 25 -9.16 20.42 0.78
C GLU A 25 -8.92 19.03 0.18
N VAL A 26 -9.35 18.01 0.90
CA VAL A 26 -9.28 16.63 0.43
C VAL A 26 -10.68 16.12 0.15
N GLU A 27 -10.97 15.82 -1.11
CA GLU A 27 -12.19 15.11 -1.47
C GLU A 27 -11.98 13.61 -1.21
N VAL A 28 -12.67 13.10 -0.19
CA VAL A 28 -12.53 11.72 0.26
C VAL A 28 -13.50 10.82 -0.52
N HIS A 29 -12.96 9.84 -1.20
CA HIS A 29 -13.71 8.83 -1.96
C HIS A 29 -14.10 7.64 -1.07
N ALA A 30 -14.70 7.91 0.08
CA ALA A 30 -15.23 6.94 1.03
C ALA A 30 -16.35 7.57 1.85
N SER A 31 -17.29 6.78 2.33
CA SER A 31 -18.28 7.26 3.30
C SER A 31 -17.68 7.36 4.71
N PRO A 32 -18.30 8.13 5.63
CA PRO A 32 -17.90 8.15 7.04
C PRO A 32 -17.91 6.75 7.68
N GLU A 33 -18.88 5.91 7.31
CA GLU A 33 -19.00 4.53 7.82
C GLU A 33 -17.85 3.65 7.32
N GLU A 34 -17.39 3.83 6.08
CA GLU A 34 -16.22 3.12 5.55
C GLU A 34 -14.94 3.53 6.31
N LEU A 35 -14.78 4.82 6.62
CA LEU A 35 -13.65 5.30 7.42
C LEU A 35 -13.72 4.79 8.87
N GLN A 36 -14.92 4.74 9.45
CA GLN A 36 -15.13 4.15 10.76
C GLN A 36 -14.77 2.66 10.74
N THR A 37 -15.26 1.92 9.75
CA THR A 37 -14.91 0.49 9.57
C THR A 37 -13.40 0.30 9.49
N PHE A 38 -12.70 1.12 8.70
CA PHE A 38 -11.24 1.05 8.63
C PHE A 38 -10.59 1.32 10.00
N THR A 39 -11.11 2.28 10.76
CA THR A 39 -10.59 2.63 12.09
C THR A 39 -10.78 1.49 13.09
N GLU A 40 -11.93 0.82 13.06
CA GLU A 40 -12.28 -0.25 14.00
C GLU A 40 -11.65 -1.60 13.64
N MET A 41 -11.68 -1.93 12.35
CA MET A 41 -11.25 -3.24 11.85
C MET A 41 -9.79 -3.26 11.40
N GLY A 42 -9.21 -2.11 11.10
CA GLY A 42 -7.86 -1.99 10.56
C GLY A 42 -7.72 -2.32 9.08
N TYR A 43 -8.83 -2.58 8.38
CA TYR A 43 -8.86 -2.79 6.93
C TYR A 43 -10.17 -2.30 6.30
N LEU A 44 -10.13 -2.07 4.99
CA LEU A 44 -11.28 -1.70 4.18
C LEU A 44 -11.18 -2.39 2.81
N VAL A 45 -12.25 -3.08 2.41
CA VAL A 45 -12.35 -3.65 1.07
C VAL A 45 -13.00 -2.65 0.12
N ARG A 46 -12.39 -2.43 -1.02
CA ARG A 46 -12.88 -1.55 -2.09
C ARG A 46 -13.04 -2.35 -3.37
N GLU A 47 -14.26 -2.68 -3.72
CA GLU A 47 -14.55 -3.45 -4.92
C GLU A 47 -14.50 -2.59 -6.18
N GLY A 48 -14.05 -3.19 -7.28
CA GLY A 48 -14.15 -2.62 -8.62
C GLY A 48 -13.38 -1.31 -8.83
N LEU A 49 -12.24 -1.12 -8.18
CA LEU A 49 -11.36 0.04 -8.38
C LEU A 49 -10.89 0.15 -9.82
N PHE A 50 -10.64 -0.99 -10.46
CA PHE A 50 -10.27 -1.11 -11.86
C PHE A 50 -11.18 -2.13 -12.56
N GLN A 51 -11.66 -1.80 -13.74
CA GLN A 51 -12.53 -2.66 -14.54
C GLN A 51 -12.17 -2.55 -16.02
N GLY A 52 -12.60 -3.54 -16.82
CA GLY A 52 -12.46 -3.52 -18.26
C GLY A 52 -11.04 -3.22 -18.75
N GLU A 53 -10.91 -2.26 -19.62
CA GLU A 53 -9.64 -1.87 -20.25
C GLU A 53 -8.58 -1.37 -19.24
N ALA A 54 -8.99 -0.63 -18.20
CA ALA A 54 -8.06 -0.14 -17.18
C ALA A 54 -7.41 -1.28 -16.39
N LEU A 55 -8.20 -2.30 -16.02
CA LEU A 55 -7.68 -3.49 -15.37
C LEU A 55 -6.74 -4.27 -16.30
N GLN A 56 -7.11 -4.38 -17.58
CA GLN A 56 -6.30 -5.12 -18.55
C GLN A 56 -4.97 -4.43 -18.81
N LYS A 57 -4.93 -3.10 -18.92
CA LYS A 57 -3.67 -2.33 -19.05
C LYS A 57 -2.69 -2.62 -17.92
N LEU A 58 -3.17 -2.68 -16.68
CA LEU A 58 -2.33 -3.01 -15.52
C LEU A 58 -1.80 -4.45 -15.57
N ARG A 59 -2.63 -5.41 -16.01
CA ARG A 59 -2.21 -6.80 -16.23
C ARG A 59 -1.13 -6.90 -17.27
N ASP A 60 -1.37 -6.29 -18.44
CA ASP A 60 -0.44 -6.34 -19.59
C ASP A 60 0.91 -5.71 -19.22
N ALA A 61 0.90 -4.60 -18.48
CA ALA A 61 2.12 -3.96 -18.00
C ALA A 61 2.91 -4.85 -17.05
N LEU A 62 2.24 -5.55 -16.13
CA LEU A 62 2.91 -6.51 -15.25
C LEU A 62 3.42 -7.75 -16.00
N ASP A 63 2.67 -8.25 -16.95
CA ASP A 63 3.08 -9.41 -17.74
C ASP A 63 4.29 -9.07 -18.62
N ARG A 64 4.32 -7.90 -19.27
CA ARG A 64 5.53 -7.40 -19.98
C ARG A 64 6.73 -7.24 -19.04
N LEU A 65 6.49 -6.75 -17.83
CA LEU A 65 7.54 -6.56 -16.85
C LEU A 65 8.08 -7.90 -16.35
N GLU A 66 7.20 -8.85 -16.09
CA GLU A 66 7.55 -10.19 -15.69
C GLU A 66 8.42 -10.88 -16.75
N GLU A 67 8.01 -10.82 -18.02
CA GLU A 67 8.77 -11.37 -19.14
C GLU A 67 10.17 -10.74 -19.25
N ARG A 68 10.24 -9.40 -19.21
CA ARG A 68 11.49 -8.64 -19.30
C ARG A 68 12.45 -8.89 -18.14
N GLU A 69 11.93 -9.10 -16.94
CA GLU A 69 12.73 -9.24 -15.71
C GLU A 69 12.65 -10.65 -15.11
N TRP A 70 12.25 -11.65 -15.90
CA TRP A 70 12.07 -13.02 -15.44
C TRP A 70 13.29 -13.61 -14.72
N GLU A 71 14.48 -13.33 -15.20
CA GLU A 71 15.74 -13.76 -14.59
C GLU A 71 15.96 -13.19 -13.17
N LYS A 72 15.27 -12.10 -12.84
CA LYS A 72 15.38 -11.42 -11.55
C LYS A 72 14.35 -11.91 -10.53
N ARG A 73 13.39 -12.76 -10.91
CA ARG A 73 12.24 -13.13 -10.08
C ARG A 73 12.63 -13.75 -8.73
N ASP A 74 13.63 -14.61 -8.72
CA ASP A 74 14.08 -15.33 -7.52
C ASP A 74 15.07 -14.51 -6.67
N ASN A 75 15.60 -13.43 -7.20
CA ASN A 75 16.56 -12.57 -6.51
C ASN A 75 15.90 -11.49 -5.65
N ALA A 76 14.59 -11.30 -5.78
CA ALA A 76 13.86 -10.22 -5.11
C ALA A 76 13.71 -10.44 -3.60
N ILE A 77 13.80 -11.70 -3.14
CA ILE A 77 13.79 -12.05 -1.72
C ILE A 77 15.00 -12.94 -1.47
N ALA A 78 16.04 -12.37 -0.90
CA ALA A 78 17.32 -13.03 -0.67
C ALA A 78 17.15 -14.46 -0.12
N GLY A 79 17.57 -15.44 -0.91
CA GLY A 79 17.69 -16.84 -0.50
C GLY A 79 16.41 -17.68 -0.52
N LYS A 80 15.29 -17.16 -1.02
CA LYS A 80 14.02 -17.92 -1.06
C LYS A 80 13.54 -18.12 -2.49
N LYS A 81 13.86 -19.24 -3.06
CA LYS A 81 13.26 -19.71 -4.33
C LYS A 81 11.76 -19.93 -4.13
N GLY A 82 10.95 -19.61 -5.13
CA GLY A 82 9.52 -19.91 -5.12
C GLY A 82 8.60 -18.87 -4.47
N TRP A 83 9.11 -17.75 -3.96
CA TRP A 83 8.27 -16.71 -3.35
C TRP A 83 7.56 -15.81 -4.36
N GLY A 84 7.74 -16.07 -5.62
CA GLY A 84 7.18 -15.28 -6.70
C GLY A 84 8.08 -14.13 -7.15
N PHE A 85 7.54 -13.27 -7.98
CA PHE A 85 8.22 -12.10 -8.52
C PHE A 85 7.73 -10.83 -7.83
N ILE A 86 8.66 -10.03 -7.27
CA ILE A 86 8.33 -8.81 -6.53
C ILE A 86 9.09 -7.63 -7.14
N PRO A 87 8.62 -7.09 -8.28
CA PRO A 87 9.20 -5.90 -8.87
C PRO A 87 8.85 -4.68 -8.01
N ARG A 88 9.85 -3.83 -7.79
CA ARG A 88 9.75 -2.57 -7.07
C ARG A 88 9.91 -1.40 -8.02
N HIS A 89 9.57 -0.19 -7.54
CA HIS A 89 9.68 1.05 -8.32
C HIS A 89 8.93 0.97 -9.66
N LEU A 90 7.67 0.51 -9.62
CA LEU A 90 6.90 0.26 -10.84
C LEU A 90 6.73 1.52 -11.69
N MET A 91 6.63 2.70 -11.05
CA MET A 91 6.52 3.98 -11.77
C MET A 91 7.72 4.29 -12.68
N ASP A 92 8.88 3.67 -12.41
CA ASP A 92 10.06 3.76 -13.28
C ASP A 92 10.09 2.70 -14.38
N LYS A 93 9.11 1.81 -14.42
CA LYS A 93 9.12 0.63 -15.29
C LYS A 93 8.09 0.68 -16.41
N ASP A 94 6.97 1.35 -16.20
CA ASP A 94 5.92 1.52 -17.20
C ASP A 94 5.06 2.75 -16.79
N GLU A 95 4.68 3.57 -17.80
CA GLU A 95 3.92 4.81 -17.59
C GLU A 95 2.56 4.58 -16.95
N VAL A 96 1.92 3.43 -17.20
CA VAL A 96 0.62 3.09 -16.61
C VAL A 96 0.65 3.13 -15.07
N PHE A 97 1.81 2.93 -14.47
CA PHE A 97 1.97 2.99 -13.02
C PHE A 97 2.17 4.42 -12.49
N LEU A 98 2.55 5.37 -13.31
CA LEU A 98 2.59 6.79 -12.93
C LEU A 98 1.17 7.34 -12.67
N ASP A 99 0.17 6.87 -13.41
CA ASP A 99 -1.23 7.25 -13.22
C ASP A 99 -1.76 6.89 -11.82
N LEU A 100 -1.10 5.96 -11.13
CA LEU A 100 -1.45 5.56 -9.78
C LEU A 100 -0.93 6.52 -8.70
N LEU A 101 -0.07 7.48 -9.03
CA LEU A 101 0.50 8.42 -8.07
C LEU A 101 -0.58 9.23 -7.34
N LYS A 102 -1.56 9.74 -8.08
CA LYS A 102 -2.69 10.51 -7.55
C LYS A 102 -4.00 9.71 -7.55
N PHE A 103 -3.96 8.40 -7.40
CA PHE A 103 -5.15 7.55 -7.42
C PHE A 103 -6.05 7.81 -6.22
N GLN A 104 -7.02 8.71 -6.37
CA GLN A 104 -7.87 9.24 -5.30
C GLN A 104 -8.67 8.18 -4.53
N PRO A 105 -9.16 7.08 -5.14
CA PRO A 105 -9.87 6.04 -4.39
C PRO A 105 -9.08 5.41 -3.24
N THR A 106 -7.76 5.56 -3.23
CA THR A 106 -6.89 5.08 -2.14
C THR A 106 -6.14 6.22 -1.46
N LEU A 107 -5.63 7.18 -2.22
CA LEU A 107 -4.89 8.33 -1.69
C LEU A 107 -5.74 9.19 -0.77
N SER A 108 -6.99 9.47 -1.15
CA SER A 108 -7.89 10.30 -0.32
C SER A 108 -8.21 9.64 1.03
N ILE A 109 -8.32 8.31 1.08
CA ILE A 109 -8.50 7.57 2.33
C ILE A 109 -7.23 7.66 3.19
N ALA A 110 -6.06 7.50 2.58
CA ALA A 110 -4.80 7.66 3.29
C ALA A 110 -4.68 9.07 3.92
N ARG A 111 -5.09 10.11 3.18
CA ARG A 111 -5.14 11.49 3.67
C ARG A 111 -6.18 11.70 4.76
N ALA A 112 -7.37 11.12 4.65
CA ALA A 112 -8.39 11.18 5.69
C ALA A 112 -7.90 10.60 7.02
N MET A 113 -7.11 9.53 6.95
CA MET A 113 -6.62 8.82 8.14
C MET A 113 -5.33 9.38 8.73
N MET A 114 -4.44 9.94 7.90
CA MET A 114 -3.10 10.38 8.31
C MET A 114 -2.89 11.90 8.19
N GLY A 115 -3.88 12.64 7.69
CA GLY A 115 -3.74 14.07 7.35
C GLY A 115 -3.28 14.27 5.89
N PRO A 116 -3.32 15.54 5.39
CA PRO A 116 -3.09 15.83 3.99
C PRO A 116 -1.64 15.57 3.52
N LEU A 117 -0.69 15.67 4.44
CA LEU A 117 0.74 15.56 4.15
C LEU A 117 1.20 14.11 4.14
N VAL A 118 0.79 13.39 3.12
CA VAL A 118 1.21 12.00 2.87
C VAL A 118 2.11 11.92 1.64
N ARG A 119 2.95 10.91 1.62
CA ARG A 119 3.74 10.53 0.45
C ARG A 119 3.51 9.07 0.10
N LEU A 120 3.76 8.72 -1.15
CA LEU A 120 3.83 7.34 -1.57
C LEU A 120 5.16 6.76 -1.06
N ARG A 121 5.06 5.80 -0.13
CA ARG A 121 6.22 5.07 0.40
C ARG A 121 6.82 4.17 -0.68
N GLY A 122 5.97 3.62 -1.55
CA GLY A 122 6.38 2.81 -2.67
C GLY A 122 5.19 2.27 -3.46
N LEU A 123 5.47 1.94 -4.71
CA LEU A 123 4.60 1.17 -5.58
C LEU A 123 5.37 -0.05 -6.06
N SER A 124 4.90 -1.21 -5.69
CA SER A 124 5.48 -2.50 -6.06
C SER A 124 4.38 -3.46 -6.52
N ALA A 125 4.77 -4.56 -7.12
CA ALA A 125 3.85 -5.67 -7.34
C ALA A 125 4.35 -6.94 -6.66
N ARG A 126 3.45 -7.88 -6.53
CA ARG A 126 3.76 -9.26 -6.19
C ARG A 126 3.00 -10.19 -7.11
N ILE A 127 3.75 -11.03 -7.81
CA ILE A 127 3.20 -12.11 -8.63
C ILE A 127 3.57 -13.42 -7.96
N THR A 128 2.57 -14.23 -7.61
CA THR A 128 2.74 -15.54 -7.04
C THR A 128 2.22 -16.61 -8.00
N TYR A 129 2.85 -17.77 -7.99
CA TYR A 129 2.56 -18.86 -8.90
C TYR A 129 1.98 -20.04 -8.13
N PRO A 130 1.24 -20.93 -8.80
CA PRO A 130 0.78 -22.17 -8.22
C PRO A 130 1.94 -22.97 -7.61
N GLY A 131 1.71 -23.52 -6.44
CA GLY A 131 2.67 -24.35 -5.71
C GLY A 131 1.99 -25.07 -4.58
N ASP A 132 2.61 -26.12 -4.11
CA ASP A 132 2.04 -27.08 -3.15
C ASP A 132 2.09 -26.59 -1.70
N GLY A 133 2.16 -25.30 -1.48
CA GLY A 133 1.92 -24.98 -0.18
C GLY A 133 2.70 -23.91 0.56
N ARG A 134 3.25 -24.29 1.69
CA ARG A 134 3.77 -23.37 2.71
C ARG A 134 4.86 -22.43 2.22
N GLU A 135 5.57 -22.80 1.20
CA GLU A 135 6.66 -22.00 0.61
C GLU A 135 6.16 -20.70 -0.05
N HIS A 136 4.91 -20.68 -0.50
CA HIS A 136 4.29 -19.53 -1.15
C HIS A 136 3.41 -18.66 -0.23
N GLN A 137 3.36 -19.00 1.06
CA GLN A 137 2.69 -18.17 2.07
C GLN A 137 3.58 -17.02 2.53
N THR A 138 2.97 -15.87 2.82
CA THR A 138 3.62 -14.91 3.72
C THR A 138 3.33 -15.30 5.17
N PRO A 139 4.32 -15.22 6.07
CA PRO A 139 4.05 -15.35 7.49
C PRO A 139 3.13 -14.21 7.96
N TRP A 140 2.51 -14.38 9.12
CA TRP A 140 1.88 -13.27 9.82
C TRP A 140 2.87 -12.14 10.01
N HIS A 141 2.48 -10.94 9.61
CA HIS A 141 3.34 -9.77 9.70
C HIS A 141 2.55 -8.48 9.79
N GLN A 142 3.26 -7.43 10.14
CA GLN A 142 2.83 -6.03 10.10
C GLN A 142 3.80 -5.25 9.22
N HIS A 143 3.37 -4.14 8.65
CA HIS A 143 4.24 -3.27 7.85
C HIS A 143 5.00 -2.26 8.72
N MET A 144 4.45 -1.88 9.88
CA MET A 144 5.17 -1.12 10.92
C MET A 144 5.76 -2.09 11.93
N ARG A 145 7.03 -2.46 11.73
CA ARG A 145 7.70 -3.53 12.48
C ARG A 145 8.53 -3.05 13.66
N VAL A 146 8.68 -1.75 13.82
CA VAL A 146 9.49 -1.17 14.89
C VAL A 146 8.58 -0.33 15.76
N ILE A 147 8.31 -0.83 16.95
CA ILE A 147 7.51 -0.17 17.99
C ILE A 147 8.43 0.04 19.18
N SER A 148 8.48 1.25 19.70
CA SER A 148 9.27 1.54 20.91
C SER A 148 8.58 0.98 22.15
N ASN A 149 9.38 0.63 23.16
CA ASN A 149 8.88 0.25 24.48
C ASN A 149 9.44 1.24 25.53
N PRO A 150 8.60 1.94 26.29
CA PRO A 150 7.14 1.92 26.25
C PRO A 150 6.54 2.48 24.95
N ILE A 151 5.34 2.01 24.61
CA ILE A 151 4.63 2.48 23.40
C ILE A 151 4.21 3.93 23.59
N PRO A 152 4.56 4.85 22.68
CA PRO A 152 4.14 6.25 22.78
C PRO A 152 2.62 6.38 22.64
N PRO A 153 1.97 7.30 23.36
CA PRO A 153 0.51 7.45 23.35
C PRO A 153 -0.07 7.86 21.97
N TRP A 154 0.77 8.41 21.08
CA TRP A 154 0.38 8.79 19.72
C TRP A 154 0.47 7.63 18.71
N PHE A 155 0.93 6.44 19.10
CA PHE A 155 1.20 5.32 18.19
C PHE A 155 -0.06 4.56 17.74
N SER A 156 -1.24 4.88 18.29
CA SER A 156 -2.52 4.25 17.93
C SER A 156 -3.03 4.62 16.53
N ARG A 157 -2.41 5.59 15.86
CA ARG A 157 -2.81 6.04 14.52
C ARG A 157 -1.99 5.36 13.44
N PRO A 158 -2.53 5.18 12.22
CA PRO A 158 -1.77 4.60 11.14
C PRO A 158 -0.59 5.50 10.76
N HIS A 159 0.60 4.92 10.71
CA HIS A 159 1.80 5.53 10.15
C HIS A 159 2.13 4.96 8.77
N CYS A 160 1.38 3.97 8.35
CA CYS A 160 1.42 3.37 7.04
C CYS A 160 0.03 2.82 6.71
N ILE A 161 -0.41 3.08 5.50
CA ILE A 161 -1.59 2.44 4.91
C ILE A 161 -1.14 1.84 3.59
N ASP A 162 -1.36 0.54 3.44
CA ASP A 162 -1.06 -0.16 2.21
C ASP A 162 -2.36 -0.55 1.51
N CYS A 163 -2.45 -0.30 0.21
CA CYS A 163 -3.54 -0.79 -0.61
C CYS A 163 -3.05 -1.93 -1.48
N LEU A 164 -3.61 -3.11 -1.25
CA LEU A 164 -3.36 -4.32 -2.02
C LEU A 164 -4.40 -4.40 -3.14
N ILE A 165 -4.04 -4.03 -4.37
CA ILE A 165 -4.93 -4.09 -5.52
C ILE A 165 -4.71 -5.41 -6.24
N TYR A 166 -5.73 -6.26 -6.25
CA TYR A 166 -5.68 -7.58 -6.88
C TYR A 166 -6.11 -7.48 -8.34
N LEU A 167 -5.22 -7.89 -9.23
CA LEU A 167 -5.51 -7.90 -10.67
C LEU A 167 -6.16 -9.21 -11.13
N ASP A 168 -6.16 -10.22 -10.27
CA ASP A 168 -6.84 -11.49 -10.47
C ASP A 168 -7.85 -11.72 -9.33
N ASP A 169 -8.85 -12.56 -9.54
CA ASP A 169 -9.80 -12.92 -8.48
C ASP A 169 -9.02 -13.52 -7.30
N LEU A 170 -9.31 -13.02 -6.11
CA LEU A 170 -8.75 -13.53 -4.87
C LEU A 170 -9.72 -14.56 -4.27
N ASN A 171 -9.35 -15.81 -4.32
CA ASN A 171 -10.16 -16.95 -3.88
C ASN A 171 -9.24 -18.07 -3.33
N GLU A 172 -9.77 -19.26 -3.15
CA GLU A 172 -9.00 -20.41 -2.66
C GLU A 172 -7.86 -20.81 -3.60
N ASP A 173 -8.06 -20.73 -4.92
CA ASP A 173 -7.05 -21.11 -5.91
C ASP A 173 -5.88 -20.14 -6.00
N THR A 174 -6.17 -18.85 -5.86
CA THR A 174 -5.15 -17.78 -5.91
C THR A 174 -4.58 -17.45 -4.53
N GLY A 175 -5.20 -17.96 -3.47
CA GLY A 175 -4.81 -17.71 -2.08
C GLY A 175 -5.34 -16.37 -1.54
N ALA A 176 -6.26 -16.44 -0.59
CA ALA A 176 -6.84 -15.28 0.07
C ALA A 176 -5.78 -14.48 0.86
N VAL A 177 -6.10 -13.23 1.21
CA VAL A 177 -5.40 -12.53 2.28
C VAL A 177 -6.14 -12.77 3.59
N ALA A 178 -5.44 -13.29 4.58
CA ALA A 178 -5.96 -13.44 5.92
C ALA A 178 -5.58 -12.22 6.75
N VAL A 179 -6.54 -11.69 7.50
CA VAL A 179 -6.37 -10.57 8.42
C VAL A 179 -6.91 -10.93 9.79
N VAL A 180 -6.40 -10.32 10.85
CA VAL A 180 -7.00 -10.39 12.18
C VAL A 180 -7.64 -9.04 12.47
N PRO A 181 -8.97 -8.91 12.34
CA PRO A 181 -9.68 -7.64 12.53
C PRO A 181 -9.39 -7.02 13.90
N GLY A 182 -9.18 -5.70 13.95
CA GLY A 182 -8.86 -4.98 15.18
C GLY A 182 -7.46 -5.19 15.75
N SER A 183 -6.65 -6.06 15.15
CA SER A 183 -5.31 -6.39 15.68
C SER A 183 -4.28 -5.28 15.52
N HIS A 184 -4.59 -4.22 14.80
CA HIS A 184 -3.73 -3.03 14.71
C HIS A 184 -3.58 -2.31 16.06
N ASP A 185 -4.51 -2.54 16.98
CA ASP A 185 -4.45 -2.04 18.36
C ASP A 185 -3.75 -3.00 19.34
N TRP A 186 -3.27 -4.15 18.85
CA TRP A 186 -2.58 -5.14 19.68
C TRP A 186 -1.08 -4.85 19.81
N LEU A 187 -0.72 -3.63 20.14
CA LEU A 187 0.67 -3.18 20.12
C LEU A 187 1.56 -3.88 21.16
N ASP A 188 0.98 -4.33 22.25
CA ASP A 188 1.63 -5.01 23.39
C ASP A 188 1.47 -6.54 23.38
N LYS A 189 0.74 -7.09 22.43
CA LYS A 189 0.54 -8.53 22.31
C LYS A 189 1.68 -9.20 21.56
N ALA A 190 1.97 -10.43 21.95
CA ALA A 190 2.93 -11.27 21.25
C ALA A 190 2.52 -11.48 19.78
N SER A 191 3.52 -11.54 18.92
CA SER A 191 3.29 -11.86 17.52
C SER A 191 2.64 -13.23 17.37
N PRO A 192 1.68 -13.37 16.43
CA PRO A 192 1.17 -14.68 16.06
C PRO A 192 2.29 -15.63 15.64
N THR A 193 2.11 -16.92 15.90
CA THR A 193 3.01 -17.95 15.37
C THR A 193 3.03 -17.90 13.85
N ILE A 194 4.19 -18.02 13.25
CA ILE A 194 4.50 -17.61 11.87
C ILE A 194 3.46 -18.02 10.82
N HIS A 195 2.92 -19.22 10.88
CA HIS A 195 1.98 -19.75 9.88
C HIS A 195 0.71 -20.37 10.48
N GLU A 196 0.60 -20.39 11.79
CA GLU A 196 -0.57 -20.98 12.45
C GLU A 196 -1.81 -20.08 12.28
N PRO A 197 -3.01 -20.65 12.18
CA PRO A 197 -4.25 -19.90 12.25
C PRO A 197 -4.36 -19.11 13.55
N VAL A 198 -4.94 -17.92 13.46
CA VAL A 198 -5.21 -17.06 14.63
C VAL A 198 -6.72 -17.02 14.85
N GLU A 199 -7.15 -17.16 16.10
CA GLU A 199 -8.56 -17.06 16.46
C GLU A 199 -9.15 -15.72 15.96
N GLY A 200 -10.26 -15.80 15.26
CA GLY A 200 -10.94 -14.64 14.68
C GLY A 200 -10.31 -14.12 13.37
N GLU A 201 -9.35 -14.86 12.78
CA GLU A 201 -8.87 -14.48 11.45
C GLU A 201 -9.97 -14.54 10.39
N VAL A 202 -9.94 -13.61 9.45
CA VAL A 202 -10.88 -13.54 8.33
C VAL A 202 -10.10 -13.68 7.02
N HIS A 203 -10.58 -14.56 6.15
CA HIS A 203 -10.02 -14.74 4.80
C HIS A 203 -10.79 -13.85 3.82
N LEU A 204 -10.15 -12.79 3.35
CA LEU A 204 -10.74 -11.86 2.41
C LEU A 204 -10.61 -12.41 0.99
N GLN A 205 -11.75 -12.57 0.33
CA GLN A 205 -11.86 -12.94 -1.07
C GLN A 205 -12.47 -11.76 -1.82
N VAL A 206 -11.86 -11.34 -2.91
CA VAL A 206 -12.32 -10.18 -3.70
C VAL A 206 -12.21 -10.46 -5.19
N LYS A 207 -13.01 -9.76 -5.98
CA LYS A 207 -12.94 -9.82 -7.45
C LYS A 207 -11.74 -9.05 -7.97
N ALA A 208 -11.25 -9.46 -9.13
CA ALA A 208 -10.21 -8.76 -9.86
C ALA A 208 -10.53 -7.27 -10.03
N GLY A 209 -9.53 -6.43 -9.87
CA GLY A 209 -9.67 -4.97 -9.88
C GLY A 209 -10.12 -4.37 -8.55
N SER A 210 -10.29 -5.17 -7.50
CA SER A 210 -10.59 -4.69 -6.15
C SER A 210 -9.32 -4.43 -5.34
N GLY A 211 -9.43 -3.58 -4.33
CA GLY A 211 -8.36 -3.25 -3.39
C GLY A 211 -8.73 -3.56 -1.95
N VAL A 212 -7.75 -3.98 -1.18
CA VAL A 212 -7.84 -4.11 0.27
C VAL A 212 -6.86 -3.12 0.89
N LEU A 213 -7.40 -2.06 1.51
CA LEU A 213 -6.58 -1.14 2.30
C LEU A 213 -6.36 -1.75 3.68
N ILE A 214 -5.13 -1.73 4.14
CA ILE A 214 -4.74 -2.26 5.45
C ILE A 214 -3.95 -1.24 6.27
N HIS A 215 -4.25 -1.17 7.54
CA HIS A 215 -3.48 -0.42 8.54
C HIS A 215 -2.10 -1.06 8.72
N GLY A 216 -1.04 -0.28 8.77
CA GLY A 216 0.33 -0.79 8.83
C GLY A 216 0.63 -1.71 10.03
N ASN A 217 -0.16 -1.64 11.09
CA ASN A 217 -0.05 -2.48 12.28
C ASN A 217 -1.03 -3.67 12.29
N LEU A 218 -1.87 -3.82 11.27
CA LEU A 218 -2.80 -4.95 11.20
C LEU A 218 -2.02 -6.24 10.96
N TRP A 219 -2.27 -7.26 11.79
CA TRP A 219 -1.76 -8.60 11.53
C TRP A 219 -2.44 -9.19 10.30
N HIS A 220 -1.64 -9.53 9.31
CA HIS A 220 -2.11 -10.11 8.06
C HIS A 220 -1.07 -11.05 7.45
N ARG A 221 -1.55 -11.93 6.58
CA ARG A 221 -0.73 -12.85 5.79
C ARG A 221 -1.37 -13.16 4.43
N GLY A 222 -0.56 -13.50 3.45
CA GLY A 222 -1.05 -14.07 2.19
C GLY A 222 -1.10 -15.58 2.28
N LEU A 223 -2.26 -16.18 2.00
CA LEU A 223 -2.41 -17.62 1.91
C LEU A 223 -1.76 -18.17 0.62
N PRO A 224 -1.50 -19.48 0.55
CA PRO A 224 -0.85 -20.10 -0.59
C PRO A 224 -1.61 -19.87 -1.88
N THR A 225 -0.88 -19.69 -2.98
CA THR A 225 -1.41 -19.74 -4.34
C THR A 225 -1.40 -21.20 -4.78
N LEU A 226 -2.56 -21.81 -4.96
CA LEU A 226 -2.69 -23.26 -5.19
C LEU A 226 -2.71 -23.64 -6.68
N ASN A 227 -3.66 -23.10 -7.42
CA ASN A 227 -3.98 -23.56 -8.78
C ASN A 227 -3.87 -22.47 -9.84
N ALA A 228 -3.87 -21.20 -9.46
CA ALA A 228 -3.85 -20.10 -10.41
C ALA A 228 -2.85 -19.00 -9.99
N LYS A 229 -2.21 -18.39 -10.97
CA LYS A 229 -1.33 -17.21 -10.78
C LYS A 229 -2.12 -16.06 -10.14
N ARG A 230 -1.50 -15.37 -9.18
CA ARG A 230 -2.04 -14.15 -8.55
C ARG A 230 -1.13 -12.98 -8.77
N ARG A 231 -1.64 -11.90 -9.37
CA ARG A 231 -0.98 -10.61 -9.55
C ARG A 231 -1.60 -9.58 -8.60
N MET A 232 -0.76 -8.84 -7.91
CA MET A 232 -1.18 -7.83 -6.95
C MET A 232 -0.25 -6.62 -7.05
N LEU A 233 -0.83 -5.41 -7.03
CA LEU A 233 -0.10 -4.16 -6.82
C LEU A 233 -0.17 -3.79 -5.34
N ILE A 234 0.86 -3.13 -4.85
CA ILE A 234 0.94 -2.64 -3.46
C ILE A 234 1.29 -1.16 -3.51
N LEU A 235 0.28 -0.32 -3.23
CA LEU A 235 0.45 1.11 -3.02
C LEU A 235 0.58 1.36 -1.52
N SER A 236 1.73 1.88 -1.11
CA SER A 236 2.02 2.16 0.30
C SER A 236 2.09 3.65 0.54
N TYR A 237 1.31 4.15 1.50
CA TYR A 237 1.29 5.56 1.91
C TYR A 237 1.84 5.72 3.32
N THR A 238 2.58 6.81 3.54
CA THR A 238 3.06 7.20 4.88
C THR A 238 3.01 8.73 5.02
N PRO A 239 2.96 9.27 6.25
CA PRO A 239 3.18 10.68 6.46
C PRO A 239 4.53 11.13 5.88
N THR A 240 4.62 12.37 5.40
CA THR A 240 5.84 12.92 4.79
C THR A 240 7.02 12.96 5.76
N TRP A 241 6.77 13.16 7.06
CA TRP A 241 7.79 13.22 8.10
C TRP A 241 8.43 11.85 8.44
N LEU A 242 7.81 10.74 8.02
CA LEU A 242 8.38 9.42 8.27
C LEU A 242 9.53 9.17 7.29
N ARG A 243 10.69 8.76 7.83
CA ARG A 243 11.89 8.49 7.03
C ARG A 243 11.59 7.49 5.90
N LYS A 244 12.16 7.74 4.72
CA LYS A 244 12.08 6.77 3.60
C LYS A 244 12.62 5.40 4.05
N SER A 245 11.86 4.34 3.74
CA SER A 245 12.36 2.97 3.92
C SER A 245 13.60 2.75 3.07
N PRO A 246 14.59 1.98 3.54
CA PRO A 246 15.71 1.55 2.70
C PRO A 246 15.26 0.81 1.42
N HIS A 247 14.06 0.21 1.47
CA HIS A 247 13.45 -0.48 0.34
C HIS A 247 12.71 0.46 -0.63
N GLY A 248 12.46 1.69 -0.23
CA GLY A 248 11.98 2.77 -1.09
C GLY A 248 13.14 3.60 -1.63
N GLY A 249 14.24 2.97 -2.02
CA GLY A 249 15.52 3.57 -2.37
C GLY A 249 15.48 4.84 -3.21
N ALA A 250 16.62 5.45 -3.45
CA ALA A 250 16.74 6.56 -4.38
C ALA A 250 16.16 6.13 -5.73
N GLN A 251 15.32 6.98 -6.30
CA GLN A 251 14.78 6.76 -7.64
C GLN A 251 15.96 6.67 -8.63
N PRO A 252 15.91 5.76 -9.60
CA PRO A 252 16.91 5.71 -10.65
C PRO A 252 17.01 7.09 -11.33
N LYS A 253 18.23 7.58 -11.54
CA LYS A 253 18.45 8.90 -12.18
C LYS A 253 17.98 8.96 -13.63
N ASP A 254 17.76 7.82 -14.24
CA ASP A 254 17.31 7.60 -15.62
C ASP A 254 15.90 6.98 -15.68
N GLY A 255 15.18 6.93 -14.56
CA GLY A 255 13.82 6.39 -14.49
C GLY A 255 12.75 7.39 -14.95
N LEU A 256 11.56 6.86 -15.27
CA LEU A 256 10.41 7.67 -15.67
C LEU A 256 10.01 8.70 -14.61
N THR A 257 10.12 8.35 -13.31
CA THR A 257 9.84 9.29 -12.22
C THR A 257 10.81 10.45 -12.17
N HIS A 258 12.05 10.29 -12.63
CA HIS A 258 13.01 11.39 -12.72
C HIS A 258 12.60 12.41 -13.79
N ALA A 259 12.23 11.93 -14.98
CA ALA A 259 11.71 12.80 -16.05
C ALA A 259 10.39 13.46 -15.63
N PHE A 260 9.49 12.70 -14.99
CA PHE A 260 8.23 13.22 -14.49
C PHE A 260 8.41 14.38 -13.49
N LEU A 261 9.45 14.32 -12.65
CA LEU A 261 9.74 15.35 -11.66
C LEU A 261 10.17 16.71 -12.25
N GLU A 262 10.57 16.77 -13.53
CA GLU A 262 10.93 18.03 -14.17
C GLU A 262 9.72 18.97 -14.24
N ASP A 263 8.53 18.43 -14.57
CA ASP A 263 7.28 19.18 -14.71
C ASP A 263 6.30 18.98 -13.54
N ALA A 264 6.67 18.18 -12.55
CA ALA A 264 5.80 17.81 -11.42
C ALA A 264 5.41 19.02 -10.58
N ASP A 265 4.12 19.09 -10.22
CA ASP A 265 3.60 20.08 -9.29
C ASP A 265 4.05 19.79 -7.82
N LEU A 266 3.70 20.70 -6.91
CA LEU A 266 4.09 20.57 -5.50
C LEU A 266 3.54 19.30 -4.85
N GLU A 267 2.29 18.94 -5.17
CA GLU A 267 1.64 17.74 -4.65
C GLU A 267 2.35 16.47 -5.14
N GLU A 268 2.67 16.40 -6.41
CA GLU A 268 3.38 15.28 -7.04
C GLU A 268 4.78 15.11 -6.47
N ARG A 269 5.51 16.22 -6.29
CA ARG A 269 6.80 16.21 -5.61
C ARG A 269 6.69 15.68 -4.19
N MET A 270 5.70 16.14 -3.43
CA MET A 270 5.45 15.66 -2.07
C MET A 270 5.12 14.16 -2.06
N LEU A 271 4.24 13.69 -2.95
CA LEU A 271 3.87 12.29 -3.06
C LEU A 271 5.08 11.40 -3.41
N LEU A 272 5.98 11.88 -4.25
CA LEU A 272 7.25 11.20 -4.58
C LEU A 272 8.31 11.37 -3.48
N GLY A 273 8.02 12.12 -2.43
CA GLY A 273 8.92 12.38 -1.30
C GLY A 273 10.13 13.22 -1.69
N VAL A 274 9.95 14.13 -2.64
CA VAL A 274 10.92 15.13 -3.09
C VAL A 274 10.42 16.50 -2.62
N GLY A 275 11.33 17.30 -2.07
CA GLY A 275 10.96 18.55 -1.44
C GLY A 275 10.87 18.41 0.07
N GLY A 276 11.09 19.50 0.75
CA GLY A 276 11.11 19.55 2.21
C GLY A 276 9.72 19.83 2.80
N TYR A 277 9.69 19.77 4.10
CA TYR A 277 8.59 20.24 4.95
C TYR A 277 8.40 21.76 4.92
N SER A 278 9.34 22.42 4.33
CA SER A 278 9.46 23.89 4.35
C SER A 278 8.79 24.51 3.17
#